data_9a30821c34cc3d8cf43e8ae4f920508e
#
_entry.id   9a30821c34cc3d8cf43e8ae4f920508e
#
_cell.length_a   1.000
_cell.length_b   1.000
_cell.length_c   1.000
_cell.angle_alpha   90.00
_cell.angle_beta   90.00
_cell.angle_gamma   90.00
#
_symmetry.space_group_name_H-M   'P 1'
#
loop_
_entity.id
_entity.type
_entity.pdbx_description
1 polymer ?
#
loop_
_entity_poly.entity_id
_entity_poly.type
_entity_poly.pdbx_seq_one_letter_code
_entity_poly.pdbx_strand_id
1 'polypeptide(L)'
;MKLRKAERKQVLCAVAAAALLTAAAVSGVLNRADQTAADAWYQKPSASEGNIVLVGIDQKALEDIGPFQNWGRDTMAMVIETLNESEDCHPAVIAVDVLYAGETDPEKDAWLAEAAGKYRNVVTACAAEFGSEFHIQENGNTWWDDFAVTAFDEPYPELKAGTAQGHINAWMQTEFCVIVSGR
;
A
#
# COMPACT_ATOMS: atom_id res chain seq x y z
N MET A 1 -2.84 -56.33 16.18
CA MET A 1 -3.22 -56.56 14.76
C MET A 1 -1.96 -56.35 13.91
N LYS A 2 -1.38 -57.41 13.30
CA LYS A 2 -0.15 -57.28 12.46
C LYS A 2 -0.61 -56.90 11.05
N LEU A 3 -0.30 -55.68 10.62
CA LEU A 3 -0.54 -55.20 9.25
C LEU A 3 0.21 -56.11 8.24
N ARG A 4 -0.46 -56.48 7.14
CA ARG A 4 0.17 -57.23 6.06
C ARG A 4 1.30 -56.42 5.40
N LYS A 5 2.27 -57.07 4.79
CA LYS A 5 3.44 -56.38 4.21
C LYS A 5 3.09 -55.35 3.14
N ALA A 6 1.98 -55.54 2.41
CA ALA A 6 1.46 -54.58 1.44
C ALA A 6 0.85 -53.32 2.13
N GLU A 7 0.10 -53.51 3.19
CA GLU A 7 -0.51 -52.44 4.00
C GLU A 7 0.55 -51.59 4.66
N ARG A 8 1.65 -52.17 5.14
CA ARG A 8 2.79 -51.40 5.69
C ARG A 8 3.45 -50.51 4.65
N LYS A 9 3.61 -50.98 3.40
CA LYS A 9 4.15 -50.15 2.32
C LYS A 9 3.21 -48.97 1.98
N GLN A 10 1.89 -49.22 1.92
CA GLN A 10 0.90 -48.14 1.67
C GLN A 10 0.90 -47.10 2.77
N VAL A 11 0.93 -47.52 4.04
CA VAL A 11 1.04 -46.59 5.18
C VAL A 11 2.35 -45.79 5.12
N LEU A 12 3.47 -46.45 4.81
CA LEU A 12 4.75 -45.77 4.71
C LEU A 12 4.75 -44.71 3.58
N CYS A 13 4.20 -45.05 2.41
CA CYS A 13 4.05 -44.12 1.31
C CYS A 13 3.14 -42.94 1.66
N ALA A 14 2.02 -43.20 2.35
CA ALA A 14 1.11 -42.14 2.79
C ALA A 14 1.76 -41.17 3.80
N VAL A 15 2.51 -41.71 4.77
CA VAL A 15 3.24 -40.90 5.75
C VAL A 15 4.35 -40.08 5.06
N ALA A 16 5.09 -40.68 4.12
CA ALA A 16 6.10 -39.96 3.37
C ALA A 16 5.50 -38.83 2.51
N ALA A 17 4.37 -39.08 1.85
CA ALA A 17 3.66 -38.05 1.08
C ALA A 17 3.16 -36.93 1.97
N ALA A 18 2.56 -37.26 3.12
CA ALA A 18 2.10 -36.25 4.10
C ALA A 18 3.26 -35.40 4.62
N ALA A 19 4.40 -36.04 4.96
CA ALA A 19 5.59 -35.30 5.42
C ALA A 19 6.17 -34.39 4.34
N LEU A 20 6.18 -34.81 3.07
CA LEU A 20 6.62 -33.98 1.95
C LEU A 20 5.68 -32.77 1.73
N LEU A 21 4.37 -32.99 1.77
CA LEU A 21 3.38 -31.89 1.64
C LEU A 21 3.49 -30.90 2.79
N THR A 22 3.65 -31.40 4.02
CA THR A 22 3.85 -30.53 5.19
C THR A 22 5.15 -29.73 5.07
N ALA A 23 6.24 -30.38 4.66
CA ALA A 23 7.51 -29.70 4.45
C ALA A 23 7.41 -28.63 3.35
N ALA A 24 6.70 -28.90 2.25
CA ALA A 24 6.45 -27.93 1.19
C ALA A 24 5.59 -26.74 1.67
N ALA A 25 4.56 -27.01 2.48
CA ALA A 25 3.72 -25.96 3.06
C ALA A 25 4.51 -25.05 4.02
N VAL A 26 5.27 -25.65 4.94
CA VAL A 26 6.07 -24.92 5.94
C VAL A 26 7.24 -24.16 5.30
N SER A 27 7.82 -24.68 4.21
CA SER A 27 8.93 -24.02 3.51
C SER A 27 8.53 -22.78 2.69
N GLY A 28 7.23 -22.49 2.55
CA GLY A 28 6.72 -21.39 1.75
C GLY A 28 6.87 -21.57 0.22
N VAL A 29 7.27 -22.75 -0.25
CA VAL A 29 7.39 -23.02 -1.69
C VAL A 29 6.04 -22.92 -2.40
N LEU A 30 4.97 -23.37 -1.74
CA LEU A 30 3.61 -23.27 -2.28
C LEU A 30 3.15 -21.81 -2.39
N ASN A 31 3.47 -20.98 -1.41
CA ASN A 31 3.15 -19.55 -1.43
C ASN A 31 3.88 -18.82 -2.59
N ARG A 32 5.14 -19.17 -2.85
CA ARG A 32 5.88 -18.62 -3.98
C ARG A 32 5.28 -19.03 -5.33
N ALA A 33 4.86 -20.29 -5.46
CA ALA A 33 4.21 -20.77 -6.67
C ALA A 33 2.86 -20.07 -6.90
N ASP A 34 2.07 -19.86 -5.84
CA ASP A 34 0.80 -19.14 -5.88
C ASP A 34 1.00 -17.68 -6.24
N GLN A 35 1.94 -16.98 -5.62
CA GLN A 35 2.31 -15.61 -5.97
C GLN A 35 2.76 -15.49 -7.44
N THR A 36 3.59 -16.40 -7.91
CA THR A 36 4.04 -16.39 -9.31
C THR A 36 2.88 -16.60 -10.29
N ALA A 37 1.95 -17.48 -9.94
CA ALA A 37 0.75 -17.73 -10.75
C ALA A 37 -0.21 -16.52 -10.73
N ALA A 38 -0.41 -15.90 -9.56
CA ALA A 38 -1.20 -14.68 -9.41
C ALA A 38 -0.58 -13.53 -10.22
N ASP A 39 0.73 -13.29 -10.08
CA ASP A 39 1.44 -12.27 -10.84
C ASP A 39 1.28 -12.47 -12.36
N ALA A 40 1.43 -13.70 -12.84
CA ALA A 40 1.26 -14.02 -14.26
C ALA A 40 -0.18 -13.75 -14.76
N TRP A 41 -1.17 -13.78 -13.89
CA TRP A 41 -2.56 -13.47 -14.24
C TRP A 41 -2.83 -11.97 -14.26
N TYR A 42 -2.26 -11.21 -13.31
CA TYR A 42 -2.51 -9.77 -13.17
C TYR A 42 -1.56 -8.90 -13.99
N GLN A 43 -0.36 -9.38 -14.32
CA GLN A 43 0.63 -8.65 -15.12
C GLN A 43 0.41 -8.73 -16.64
N LYS A 44 -0.77 -9.11 -17.10
CA LYS A 44 -1.08 -9.02 -18.52
C LYS A 44 -1.14 -7.55 -18.94
N PRO A 45 -0.30 -7.11 -19.91
CA PRO A 45 -0.39 -5.76 -20.39
C PRO A 45 -1.80 -5.54 -20.98
N SER A 46 -2.60 -4.72 -20.32
CA SER A 46 -3.82 -4.17 -20.89
C SER A 46 -3.48 -2.79 -21.46
N ALA A 47 -4.05 -2.48 -22.62
CA ALA A 47 -3.98 -1.11 -23.11
C ALA A 47 -4.68 -0.21 -22.06
N SER A 48 -3.97 0.76 -21.50
CA SER A 48 -4.61 1.80 -20.70
C SER A 48 -5.49 2.61 -21.66
N GLU A 49 -6.69 2.97 -21.23
CA GLU A 49 -7.60 3.78 -22.04
C GLU A 49 -7.11 5.23 -22.27
N GLY A 50 -5.85 5.53 -21.90
CA GLY A 50 -5.21 6.83 -22.12
C GLY A 50 -5.67 7.95 -21.16
N ASN A 51 -6.53 7.62 -20.20
CA ASN A 51 -7.09 8.61 -19.26
C ASN A 51 -6.26 8.80 -17.97
N ILE A 52 -5.17 8.02 -17.82
CA ILE A 52 -4.29 8.09 -16.65
C ILE A 52 -2.91 8.53 -17.13
N VAL A 53 -2.41 9.61 -16.55
CA VAL A 53 -1.06 10.14 -16.80
C VAL A 53 -0.25 9.95 -15.52
N LEU A 54 0.91 9.31 -15.63
CA LEU A 54 1.86 9.17 -14.53
C LEU A 54 2.93 10.24 -14.64
N VAL A 55 3.01 11.13 -13.66
CA VAL A 55 4.07 12.14 -13.53
C VAL A 55 5.08 11.63 -12.51
N GLY A 56 6.23 11.14 -12.97
CA GLY A 56 7.27 10.57 -12.11
C GLY A 56 8.31 11.59 -11.72
N ILE A 57 8.75 11.54 -10.45
CA ILE A 57 9.98 12.21 -9.99
C ILE A 57 11.13 11.28 -10.38
N ASP A 58 11.72 11.54 -11.53
CA ASP A 58 12.77 10.72 -12.11
C ASP A 58 14.18 11.25 -11.79
N GLN A 59 15.21 10.54 -12.27
CA GLN A 59 16.61 10.93 -12.08
C GLN A 59 16.90 12.32 -12.65
N LYS A 60 16.27 12.68 -13.77
CA LYS A 60 16.49 14.01 -14.38
C LYS A 60 15.94 15.12 -13.48
N ALA A 61 14.76 14.95 -12.89
CA ALA A 61 14.20 15.91 -11.94
C ALA A 61 15.12 16.07 -10.72
N LEU A 62 15.72 14.97 -10.23
CA LEU A 62 16.67 15.01 -9.11
C LEU A 62 18.00 15.71 -9.48
N GLU A 63 18.44 15.61 -10.74
CA GLU A 63 19.65 16.31 -11.23
C GLU A 63 19.39 17.81 -11.42
N ASP A 64 18.21 18.18 -11.93
CA ASP A 64 17.88 19.57 -12.23
C ASP A 64 17.48 20.37 -10.97
N ILE A 65 16.77 19.75 -10.00
CA ILE A 65 16.23 20.43 -8.80
C ILE A 65 17.03 20.09 -7.54
N GLY A 66 17.71 18.94 -7.53
CA GLY A 66 18.45 18.42 -6.40
C GLY A 66 17.73 17.25 -5.69
N PRO A 67 18.34 16.70 -4.62
CA PRO A 67 17.79 15.56 -3.89
C PRO A 67 16.38 15.83 -3.35
N PHE A 68 15.47 14.89 -3.54
CA PHE A 68 14.05 15.04 -3.19
C PHE A 68 13.82 15.47 -1.73
N GLN A 69 14.62 14.98 -0.79
CA GLN A 69 14.53 15.36 0.63
C GLN A 69 14.76 16.85 0.90
N ASN A 70 15.35 17.58 -0.05
CA ASN A 70 15.59 19.02 0.06
C ASN A 70 14.50 19.85 -0.62
N TRP A 71 13.55 19.20 -1.30
CA TRP A 71 12.47 19.92 -1.96
C TRP A 71 11.51 20.49 -0.91
N GLY A 72 11.19 21.76 -1.06
CA GLY A 72 10.11 22.36 -0.26
C GLY A 72 8.74 21.93 -0.77
N ARG A 73 7.74 22.08 0.08
CA ARG A 73 6.32 21.81 -0.29
C ARG A 73 5.79 22.77 -1.36
N ASP A 74 6.41 23.94 -1.49
CA ASP A 74 6.22 24.90 -2.58
C ASP A 74 6.41 24.25 -3.97
N THR A 75 7.35 23.33 -4.12
CA THR A 75 7.53 22.60 -5.39
C THR A 75 6.28 21.81 -5.79
N MET A 76 5.66 21.11 -4.85
CA MET A 76 4.43 20.37 -5.14
C MET A 76 3.23 21.31 -5.32
N ALA A 77 3.18 22.42 -4.59
CA ALA A 77 2.17 23.46 -4.79
C ALA A 77 2.18 23.97 -6.25
N MET A 78 3.38 24.31 -6.76
CA MET A 78 3.56 24.73 -8.15
C MET A 78 3.14 23.64 -9.16
N VAL A 79 3.45 22.36 -8.89
CA VAL A 79 3.01 21.26 -9.76
C VAL A 79 1.49 21.17 -9.81
N ILE A 80 0.81 21.22 -8.67
CA ILE A 80 -0.66 21.17 -8.59
C ILE A 80 -1.29 22.35 -9.34
N GLU A 81 -0.77 23.56 -9.14
CA GLU A 81 -1.24 24.75 -9.84
C GLU A 81 -1.04 24.63 -11.35
N THR A 82 0.17 24.27 -11.79
CA THR A 82 0.49 24.09 -13.22
C THR A 82 -0.40 23.06 -13.91
N LEU A 83 -0.68 21.93 -13.25
CA LEU A 83 -1.56 20.90 -13.79
C LEU A 83 -3.03 21.37 -13.91
N ASN A 84 -3.44 22.32 -13.08
CA ASN A 84 -4.81 22.86 -13.08
C ASN A 84 -4.97 24.17 -13.88
N GLU A 85 -3.89 24.81 -14.33
CA GLU A 85 -3.95 26.06 -15.09
C GLU A 85 -4.52 25.90 -16.50
N SER A 86 -4.41 24.69 -17.07
CA SER A 86 -4.89 24.43 -18.44
C SER A 86 -6.39 24.17 -18.45
N GLU A 87 -7.17 25.07 -19.05
CA GLU A 87 -8.61 24.88 -19.25
C GLU A 87 -8.94 23.69 -20.17
N ASP A 88 -8.06 23.38 -21.12
CA ASP A 88 -8.25 22.31 -22.10
C ASP A 88 -7.86 20.92 -21.58
N CYS A 89 -7.02 20.85 -20.55
CA CYS A 89 -6.44 19.60 -20.02
C CYS A 89 -6.55 19.49 -18.50
N HIS A 90 -7.62 20.05 -17.93
CA HIS A 90 -7.85 20.03 -16.48
C HIS A 90 -8.03 18.60 -15.96
N PRO A 91 -7.18 18.12 -15.04
CA PRO A 91 -7.30 16.76 -14.53
C PRO A 91 -8.52 16.63 -13.61
N ALA A 92 -9.27 15.54 -13.78
CA ALA A 92 -10.40 15.24 -12.90
C ALA A 92 -9.94 14.94 -11.47
N VAL A 93 -8.76 14.30 -11.32
CA VAL A 93 -8.13 13.97 -10.04
C VAL A 93 -6.62 14.04 -10.19
N ILE A 94 -5.95 14.61 -9.21
CA ILE A 94 -4.49 14.56 -9.01
C ILE A 94 -4.23 13.73 -7.77
N ALA A 95 -3.70 12.51 -7.93
CA ALA A 95 -3.27 11.67 -6.82
C ALA A 95 -1.78 11.91 -6.55
N VAL A 96 -1.47 12.37 -5.35
CA VAL A 96 -0.10 12.67 -4.90
C VAL A 96 0.39 11.55 -4.00
N ASP A 97 1.28 10.69 -4.53
CA ASP A 97 1.89 9.58 -3.79
C ASP A 97 3.15 10.05 -3.04
N VAL A 98 2.97 11.06 -2.21
CA VAL A 98 3.97 11.59 -1.28
C VAL A 98 3.31 11.83 0.07
N LEU A 99 3.89 11.27 1.12
CA LEU A 99 3.39 11.42 2.47
C LEU A 99 3.88 12.74 3.08
N TYR A 100 2.98 13.67 3.31
CA TYR A 100 3.25 14.99 3.92
C TYR A 100 2.84 14.99 5.41
N ALA A 101 3.41 14.09 6.20
CA ALA A 101 3.18 14.03 7.64
C ALA A 101 3.92 15.17 8.36
N GLY A 102 3.25 15.75 9.37
CA GLY A 102 3.79 16.85 10.17
C GLY A 102 3.98 18.17 9.42
N GLU A 103 4.19 19.24 10.16
CA GLU A 103 4.48 20.59 9.64
C GLU A 103 6.00 20.77 9.48
N THR A 104 6.41 21.61 8.52
CA THR A 104 7.84 21.89 8.24
C THR A 104 8.10 23.40 8.17
N ASP A 105 7.75 24.02 7.05
CA ASP A 105 7.88 25.46 6.80
C ASP A 105 6.47 26.04 6.67
N PRO A 106 6.04 26.91 7.61
CA PRO A 106 4.66 27.40 7.65
C PRO A 106 4.19 28.09 6.37
N GLU A 107 5.08 28.82 5.67
CA GLU A 107 4.71 29.53 4.44
C GLU A 107 4.49 28.53 3.29
N LYS A 108 5.39 27.54 3.17
CA LYS A 108 5.31 26.51 2.15
C LYS A 108 4.22 25.50 2.41
N ASP A 109 3.98 25.20 3.69
CA ASP A 109 2.87 24.34 4.13
C ASP A 109 1.53 24.99 3.79
N ALA A 110 1.35 26.29 4.10
CA ALA A 110 0.14 27.03 3.77
C ALA A 110 -0.08 27.11 2.26
N TRP A 111 0.97 27.33 1.47
CA TRP A 111 0.86 27.37 0.01
C TRP A 111 0.43 26.03 -0.58
N LEU A 112 1.04 24.91 -0.14
CA LEU A 112 0.62 23.58 -0.60
C LEU A 112 -0.86 23.29 -0.23
N ALA A 113 -1.27 23.64 1.01
CA ALA A 113 -2.64 23.43 1.44
C ALA A 113 -3.63 24.28 0.63
N GLU A 114 -3.29 25.54 0.33
CA GLU A 114 -4.09 26.43 -0.51
C GLU A 114 -4.19 25.90 -1.95
N ALA A 115 -3.07 25.57 -2.59
CA ALA A 115 -3.04 25.04 -3.95
C ALA A 115 -3.85 23.76 -4.08
N ALA A 116 -3.70 22.82 -3.13
CA ALA A 116 -4.43 21.56 -3.14
C ALA A 116 -5.94 21.73 -2.85
N GLY A 117 -6.30 22.63 -1.95
CA GLY A 117 -7.70 22.89 -1.58
C GLY A 117 -8.48 23.69 -2.62
N LYS A 118 -7.80 24.55 -3.40
CA LYS A 118 -8.40 25.46 -4.38
C LYS A 118 -9.21 24.73 -5.46
N TYR A 119 -8.71 23.65 -5.98
CA TYR A 119 -9.31 22.93 -7.10
C TYR A 119 -10.19 21.76 -6.68
N ARG A 120 -10.10 21.30 -5.43
CA ARG A 120 -10.87 20.17 -4.86
C ARG A 120 -10.76 18.85 -5.62
N ASN A 121 -9.71 18.68 -6.37
CA ASN A 121 -9.42 17.48 -7.15
C ASN A 121 -8.16 16.74 -6.71
N VAL A 122 -7.58 17.13 -5.58
CA VAL A 122 -6.34 16.55 -5.06
C VAL A 122 -6.64 15.46 -4.03
N VAL A 123 -6.00 14.32 -4.19
CA VAL A 123 -5.97 13.21 -3.23
C VAL A 123 -4.54 13.08 -2.73
N THR A 124 -4.36 13.18 -1.41
CA THR A 124 -3.05 13.04 -0.76
C THR A 124 -2.88 11.68 -0.12
N ALA A 125 -1.63 11.24 0.00
CA ALA A 125 -1.28 9.96 0.58
C ALA A 125 -1.53 9.93 2.10
N CYS A 126 -2.02 8.81 2.61
CA CYS A 126 -1.95 8.45 4.01
C CYS A 126 -1.48 6.99 4.14
N ALA A 127 -0.84 6.66 5.25
CA ALA A 127 -0.34 5.32 5.51
C ALA A 127 -0.84 4.80 6.86
N ALA A 128 -1.19 3.51 6.92
CA ALA A 128 -1.51 2.86 8.19
C ALA A 128 -0.22 2.37 8.85
N GLU A 129 -0.08 2.61 10.14
CA GLU A 129 0.94 1.95 10.97
C GLU A 129 0.36 0.65 11.52
N PHE A 130 1.09 -0.44 11.32
CA PHE A 130 0.72 -1.75 11.82
C PHE A 130 1.56 -2.12 13.03
N GLY A 131 0.93 -2.70 14.04
CA GLY A 131 1.59 -3.15 15.25
C GLY A 131 0.90 -4.38 15.83
N SER A 132 1.43 -4.86 16.96
CA SER A 132 0.83 -5.97 17.68
C SER A 132 0.02 -5.44 18.86
N GLU A 133 -1.24 -5.85 18.96
CA GLU A 133 -2.11 -5.54 20.10
C GLU A 133 -2.49 -6.82 20.86
N PHE A 134 -2.50 -6.72 22.18
CA PHE A 134 -2.93 -7.79 23.07
C PHE A 134 -4.37 -7.54 23.52
N HIS A 135 -5.26 -8.46 23.17
CA HIS A 135 -6.67 -8.36 23.48
C HIS A 135 -7.06 -9.32 24.62
N ILE A 136 -7.89 -8.83 25.54
CA ILE A 136 -8.51 -9.62 26.61
C ILE A 136 -10.03 -9.50 26.45
N GLN A 137 -10.71 -10.61 26.22
CA GLN A 137 -12.19 -10.64 26.18
C GLN A 137 -12.77 -10.71 27.61
N GLU A 138 -14.03 -10.31 27.76
CA GLU A 138 -14.76 -10.39 29.04
C GLU A 138 -14.85 -11.83 29.60
N ASN A 139 -14.78 -12.84 28.74
CA ASN A 139 -14.74 -14.25 29.12
C ASN A 139 -13.35 -14.75 29.56
N GLY A 140 -12.34 -13.88 29.59
CA GLY A 140 -10.97 -14.19 29.97
C GLY A 140 -10.10 -14.77 28.84
N ASN A 141 -10.62 -14.94 27.63
CA ASN A 141 -9.82 -15.35 26.51
C ASN A 141 -8.89 -14.21 26.05
N THR A 142 -7.68 -14.56 25.66
CA THR A 142 -6.65 -13.62 25.23
C THR A 142 -6.09 -14.04 23.88
N TRP A 143 -5.78 -13.05 23.03
CA TRP A 143 -5.06 -13.28 21.77
C TRP A 143 -4.22 -12.06 21.41
N TRP A 144 -3.18 -12.30 20.61
CA TRP A 144 -2.41 -11.27 19.95
C TRP A 144 -2.99 -11.01 18.56
N ASP A 145 -3.19 -9.71 18.25
CA ASP A 145 -3.37 -9.26 16.89
C ASP A 145 -2.05 -8.65 16.43
N ASP A 146 -1.31 -9.40 15.62
CA ASP A 146 0.01 -8.98 15.13
C ASP A 146 -0.09 -7.98 13.97
N PHE A 147 -1.29 -7.64 13.55
CA PHE A 147 -1.54 -6.77 12.39
C PHE A 147 -2.58 -5.69 12.68
N ALA A 148 -2.76 -5.35 13.93
CA ALA A 148 -3.65 -4.26 14.31
C ALA A 148 -3.16 -2.94 13.69
N VAL A 149 -4.10 -2.13 13.20
CA VAL A 149 -3.79 -0.75 12.81
C VAL A 149 -3.70 0.08 14.09
N THR A 150 -2.50 0.49 14.44
CA THR A 150 -2.21 1.22 15.68
C THR A 150 -2.25 2.73 15.52
N ALA A 151 -1.93 3.23 14.32
CA ALA A 151 -1.95 4.64 13.98
C ALA A 151 -2.09 4.86 12.48
N PHE A 152 -2.22 6.12 12.09
CA PHE A 152 -2.15 6.55 10.70
C PHE A 152 -1.17 7.70 10.57
N ASP A 153 -0.26 7.59 9.62
CA ASP A 153 0.47 8.73 9.08
C ASP A 153 -0.44 9.47 8.11
N GLU A 154 -0.84 10.66 8.48
CA GLU A 154 -1.77 11.47 7.70
C GLU A 154 -1.10 12.80 7.28
N PRO A 155 -1.60 13.45 6.24
CA PRO A 155 -1.19 14.81 5.92
C PRO A 155 -1.38 15.76 7.10
N TYR A 156 -0.52 16.78 7.21
CA TYR A 156 -0.70 17.82 8.24
C TYR A 156 -2.09 18.47 8.15
N PRO A 157 -2.60 19.07 9.26
CA PRO A 157 -4.03 19.39 9.41
C PRO A 157 -4.62 20.25 8.29
N GLU A 158 -3.90 21.28 7.83
CA GLU A 158 -4.37 22.21 6.81
C GLU A 158 -4.51 21.52 5.45
N LEU A 159 -3.52 20.70 5.07
CA LEU A 159 -3.57 19.95 3.82
C LEU A 159 -4.66 18.88 3.86
N LYS A 160 -4.78 18.18 5.00
CA LYS A 160 -5.83 17.18 5.21
C LYS A 160 -7.23 17.78 5.09
N ALA A 161 -7.45 18.99 5.62
CA ALA A 161 -8.75 19.66 5.55
C ALA A 161 -9.17 20.04 4.14
N GLY A 162 -8.21 20.31 3.24
CA GLY A 162 -8.45 20.73 1.86
C GLY A 162 -8.48 19.59 0.82
N THR A 163 -8.12 18.36 1.19
CA THR A 163 -7.93 17.25 0.26
C THR A 163 -8.66 15.99 0.68
N ALA A 164 -8.90 15.08 -0.26
CA ALA A 164 -9.24 13.69 0.06
C ALA A 164 -7.95 12.90 0.38
N GLN A 165 -8.07 11.81 1.15
CA GLN A 165 -6.94 10.96 1.48
C GLN A 165 -7.09 9.59 0.81
N GLY A 166 -5.96 9.07 0.33
CA GLY A 166 -5.83 7.72 -0.23
C GLY A 166 -4.75 6.91 0.49
N HIS A 167 -5.05 5.67 0.82
CA HIS A 167 -4.06 4.77 1.42
C HIS A 167 -3.01 4.34 0.40
N ILE A 168 -1.73 4.44 0.80
CA ILE A 168 -0.59 4.04 -0.03
C ILE A 168 0.03 2.71 0.39
N ASN A 169 -0.37 2.18 1.54
CA ASN A 169 0.10 0.89 2.00
C ASN A 169 -1.06 -0.05 2.35
N ALA A 170 -0.80 -1.34 2.18
CA ALA A 170 -1.66 -2.41 2.64
C ALA A 170 -0.79 -3.52 3.23
N TRP A 171 -1.24 -4.12 4.33
CA TRP A 171 -0.59 -5.32 4.83
C TRP A 171 -0.99 -6.50 3.95
N MET A 172 -0.01 -7.11 3.29
CA MET A 172 -0.21 -8.37 2.59
C MET A 172 -0.03 -9.52 3.60
N GLN A 173 -1.13 -9.96 4.21
CA GLN A 173 -1.14 -11.30 4.78
C GLN A 173 -1.04 -12.32 3.64
N THR A 174 -0.28 -13.37 3.84
CA THR A 174 -0.08 -14.44 2.85
C THR A 174 -1.37 -15.18 2.48
N GLU A 175 -2.50 -14.86 3.11
CA GLU A 175 -3.78 -15.54 2.91
C GLU A 175 -4.94 -14.61 2.50
N PHE A 176 -4.91 -13.29 2.74
CA PHE A 176 -5.99 -12.37 2.33
C PHE A 176 -5.48 -10.94 2.16
N CYS A 177 -5.81 -10.34 1.03
CA CYS A 177 -5.69 -8.90 0.84
C CYS A 177 -6.94 -8.21 1.40
N VAL A 178 -6.83 -7.51 2.52
CA VAL A 178 -7.93 -6.68 3.03
C VAL A 178 -7.74 -5.25 2.51
N ILE A 179 -8.50 -4.90 1.48
CA ILE A 179 -8.61 -3.49 1.07
C ILE A 179 -9.61 -2.84 2.02
N VAL A 180 -9.13 -2.04 2.97
CA VAL A 180 -10.00 -1.22 3.82
C VAL A 180 -10.34 0.04 3.04
N SER A 181 -11.51 0.09 2.41
CA SER A 181 -12.04 1.34 1.88
C SER A 181 -12.69 2.11 3.03
N GLY A 182 -12.04 3.18 3.49
CA GLY A 182 -12.66 4.16 4.39
C GLY A 182 -13.78 4.91 3.67
N ARG A 183 -14.92 5.06 4.36
CA ARG A 183 -15.98 6.00 3.99
C ARG A 183 -15.76 7.29 4.73
#